data_30ff4c8c9673a991872dba027ccab222
#
_entry.id   30ff4c8c9673a991872dba027ccab222
#
_cell.length_a   1.000
_cell.length_b   1.000
_cell.length_c   1.000
_cell.angle_alpha   90.00
_cell.angle_beta   90.00
_cell.angle_gamma   90.00
#
_symmetry.space_group_name_H-M   'P 1'
#
loop_
_entity.id
_entity.type
_entity.pdbx_description
1 polymer ?
#
loop_
_entity_poly.entity_id
_entity_poly.type
_entity_poly.pdbx_seq_one_letter_code
_entity_poly.pdbx_strand_id
1 'polypeptide(L)'
;MTENHSLYLTPTAIIDSDHPSIQDYARKARGGNTDPVEIAVRLYLTVRDGILYDPYVPFYLPEHYRASYVLKRGRSFCVPKASLLCALGRACGIPSRVGLADVRNHLTTKQLIDFMGSDLFVCHGFVELYLDGKWVKATPAFNSALCERHHVLPLEFNGREDSLFQPFNSKNQKFMEYVAFRGAVSYTHLTLPTKA
;
A
#
# COMPACT_ATOMS: atom_id res chain seq x y z
N MET A 1 -6.23 25.37 -13.54
CA MET A 1 -5.74 25.51 -12.14
C MET A 1 -4.78 24.36 -11.90
N THR A 2 -3.48 24.63 -11.71
CA THR A 2 -2.50 23.60 -11.38
C THR A 2 -2.80 23.11 -9.97
N GLU A 3 -3.10 21.83 -9.84
CA GLU A 3 -3.33 21.20 -8.54
C GLU A 3 -2.06 21.35 -7.68
N ASN A 4 -2.21 21.92 -6.48
CA ASN A 4 -1.06 22.11 -5.59
C ASN A 4 -0.68 20.79 -4.93
N HIS A 5 0.35 20.12 -5.44
CA HIS A 5 0.80 18.83 -4.93
C HIS A 5 1.63 18.91 -3.63
N SER A 6 1.91 20.11 -3.10
CA SER A 6 2.72 20.27 -1.87
C SER A 6 2.11 19.55 -0.66
N LEU A 7 0.77 19.51 -0.58
CA LEU A 7 0.05 18.79 0.48
C LEU A 7 0.39 17.29 0.49
N TYR A 8 0.61 16.70 -0.68
CA TYR A 8 0.91 15.27 -0.84
C TYR A 8 2.39 14.92 -0.64
N LEU A 9 3.21 15.91 -0.27
CA LEU A 9 4.61 15.76 0.16
C LEU A 9 4.77 15.96 1.67
N THR A 10 3.77 16.55 2.34
CA THR A 10 3.84 16.91 3.76
C THR A 10 3.75 15.67 4.66
N PRO A 11 4.64 15.52 5.67
CA PRO A 11 4.54 14.48 6.67
C PRO A 11 3.25 14.59 7.50
N THR A 12 2.79 13.46 8.05
CA THR A 12 1.66 13.41 8.98
C THR A 12 1.97 12.43 10.12
N ALA A 13 1.11 12.35 11.13
CA ALA A 13 1.28 11.43 12.24
C ALA A 13 1.35 9.94 11.82
N ILE A 14 0.70 9.58 10.70
CA ILE A 14 0.67 8.21 10.15
C ILE A 14 1.69 8.06 9.00
N ILE A 15 1.73 9.04 8.10
CA ILE A 15 2.66 9.08 6.97
C ILE A 15 3.86 9.93 7.40
N ASP A 16 4.62 9.43 8.38
CA ASP A 16 5.76 10.10 8.99
C ASP A 16 7.02 10.05 8.09
N SER A 17 6.87 10.65 6.90
CA SER A 17 7.90 10.65 5.85
C SER A 17 9.19 11.39 6.24
N ASP A 18 9.15 12.23 7.26
CA ASP A 18 10.28 12.94 7.88
C ASP A 18 11.01 12.12 8.96
N HIS A 19 10.45 10.95 9.36
CA HIS A 19 11.09 10.11 10.37
C HIS A 19 12.46 9.59 9.86
N PRO A 20 13.55 9.64 10.68
CA PRO A 20 14.90 9.29 10.23
C PRO A 20 15.00 7.90 9.60
N SER A 21 14.32 6.89 10.14
CA SER A 21 14.32 5.54 9.56
C SER A 21 13.64 5.47 8.19
N ILE A 22 12.59 6.27 7.95
CA ILE A 22 11.91 6.36 6.65
C ILE A 22 12.83 7.03 5.63
N GLN A 23 13.45 8.15 6.00
CA GLN A 23 14.40 8.86 5.14
C GLN A 23 15.60 7.98 4.75
N ASP A 24 16.16 7.26 5.71
CA ASP A 24 17.29 6.35 5.47
C ASP A 24 16.89 5.17 4.57
N TYR A 25 15.75 4.58 4.83
CA TYR A 25 15.23 3.46 4.03
C TYR A 25 14.88 3.87 2.60
N ALA A 26 14.22 5.03 2.42
CA ALA A 26 13.90 5.60 1.12
C ALA A 26 15.17 5.88 0.30
N ARG A 27 16.19 6.49 0.91
CA ARG A 27 17.49 6.76 0.28
C ARG A 27 18.16 5.47 -0.18
N LYS A 28 18.18 4.42 0.64
CA LYS A 28 18.75 3.11 0.29
C LYS A 28 17.97 2.45 -0.85
N ALA A 29 16.62 2.44 -0.77
CA ALA A 29 15.77 1.82 -1.77
C ALA A 29 15.85 2.50 -3.15
N ARG A 30 15.86 3.85 -3.19
CA ARG A 30 16.00 4.57 -4.46
C ARG A 30 17.40 4.39 -5.07
N GLY A 31 18.43 4.15 -4.25
CA GLY A 31 19.82 4.09 -4.70
C GLY A 31 20.28 5.39 -5.36
N GLY A 32 20.97 5.29 -6.48
CA GLY A 32 21.43 6.43 -7.28
C GLY A 32 20.44 6.96 -8.30
N ASN A 33 19.20 6.43 -8.36
CA ASN A 33 18.20 6.86 -9.34
C ASN A 33 17.68 8.27 -9.08
N THR A 34 17.43 8.99 -10.18
CA THR A 34 16.87 10.35 -10.19
C THR A 34 15.52 10.41 -10.89
N ASP A 35 15.17 9.42 -11.72
CA ASP A 35 13.86 9.32 -12.39
C ASP A 35 12.77 8.94 -11.38
N PRO A 36 11.72 9.77 -11.18
CA PRO A 36 10.64 9.49 -10.24
C PRO A 36 9.90 8.17 -10.51
N VAL A 37 9.74 7.76 -11.77
CA VAL A 37 9.08 6.50 -12.14
C VAL A 37 9.90 5.31 -11.68
N GLU A 38 11.20 5.30 -11.99
CA GLU A 38 12.11 4.24 -11.55
C GLU A 38 12.23 4.18 -10.02
N ILE A 39 12.26 5.34 -9.36
CA ILE A 39 12.24 5.41 -7.89
C ILE A 39 10.95 4.77 -7.36
N ALA A 40 9.79 5.14 -7.90
CA ALA A 40 8.50 4.61 -7.45
C ALA A 40 8.42 3.09 -7.59
N VAL A 41 8.89 2.53 -8.70
CA VAL A 41 8.95 1.08 -8.93
C VAL A 41 9.83 0.39 -7.89
N ARG A 42 11.02 0.92 -7.61
CA ARG A 42 11.92 0.38 -6.58
C ARG A 42 11.32 0.44 -5.18
N LEU A 43 10.70 1.55 -4.81
CA LEU A 43 10.02 1.71 -3.53
C LEU A 43 8.87 0.70 -3.40
N TYR A 44 8.09 0.53 -4.47
CA TYR A 44 7.00 -0.45 -4.51
C TYR A 44 7.51 -1.87 -4.25
N LEU A 45 8.51 -2.34 -5.01
CA LEU A 45 9.08 -3.67 -4.85
C LEU A 45 9.68 -3.87 -3.45
N THR A 46 10.36 -2.84 -2.93
CA THR A 46 10.95 -2.87 -1.60
C THR A 46 9.89 -3.03 -0.50
N VAL A 47 8.73 -2.36 -0.61
CA VAL A 47 7.63 -2.52 0.35
C VAL A 47 6.88 -3.82 0.12
N ARG A 48 6.58 -4.19 -1.15
CA ARG A 48 5.87 -5.42 -1.47
C ARG A 48 6.56 -6.64 -0.84
N ASP A 49 7.86 -6.77 -1.04
CA ASP A 49 8.61 -7.96 -0.66
C ASP A 49 9.37 -7.84 0.67
N GLY A 50 9.79 -6.63 1.04
CA GLY A 50 10.50 -6.37 2.30
C GLY A 50 9.60 -6.35 3.55
N ILE A 51 8.29 -6.16 3.37
CA ILE A 51 7.30 -6.18 4.47
C ILE A 51 6.35 -7.36 4.25
N LEU A 52 6.41 -8.35 5.12
CA LEU A 52 5.56 -9.54 5.01
C LEU A 52 4.08 -9.19 5.20
N TYR A 53 3.21 -9.79 4.40
CA TYR A 53 1.76 -9.64 4.59
C TYR A 53 1.29 -10.44 5.80
N ASP A 54 0.62 -9.77 6.74
CA ASP A 54 0.07 -10.36 7.96
C ASP A 54 -1.29 -9.73 8.26
N PRO A 55 -2.42 -10.42 7.98
CA PRO A 55 -3.76 -9.89 8.23
C PRO A 55 -4.16 -9.93 9.70
N TYR A 56 -3.38 -10.58 10.57
CA TYR A 56 -3.68 -10.75 12.00
C TYR A 56 -3.03 -9.70 12.89
N VAL A 57 -2.36 -8.70 12.31
CA VAL A 57 -1.83 -7.55 13.04
C VAL A 57 -3.00 -6.80 13.71
N PRO A 58 -2.87 -6.38 14.98
CA PRO A 58 -3.90 -5.60 15.67
C PRO A 58 -4.28 -4.33 14.93
N PHE A 59 -5.39 -4.36 14.19
CA PHE A 59 -5.87 -3.25 13.35
C PHE A 59 -6.52 -2.12 14.14
N TYR A 60 -6.82 -2.32 15.40
CA TYR A 60 -7.43 -1.33 16.31
C TYR A 60 -6.40 -0.42 16.99
N LEU A 61 -5.10 -0.67 16.81
CA LEU A 61 -4.02 0.13 17.38
C LEU A 61 -3.51 1.15 16.36
N PRO A 62 -3.68 2.48 16.58
CA PRO A 62 -3.30 3.52 15.62
C PRO A 62 -1.83 3.50 15.21
N GLU A 63 -0.93 3.15 16.13
CA GLU A 63 0.51 3.06 15.87
C GLU A 63 0.86 2.02 14.81
N HIS A 64 0.03 0.98 14.61
CA HIS A 64 0.26 -0.06 13.60
C HIS A 64 0.10 0.45 12.16
N TYR A 65 -0.50 1.64 11.99
CA TYR A 65 -0.65 2.30 10.68
C TYR A 65 0.50 3.25 10.37
N ARG A 66 1.30 3.65 11.39
CA ARG A 66 2.42 4.58 11.21
C ARG A 66 3.52 3.93 10.38
N ALA A 67 4.00 4.63 9.34
CA ALA A 67 4.95 4.09 8.38
C ALA A 67 6.27 3.64 9.03
N SER A 68 6.86 4.42 9.94
CA SER A 68 8.08 4.04 10.66
C SER A 68 7.89 2.81 11.55
N TYR A 69 6.70 2.63 12.14
CA TYR A 69 6.38 1.44 12.93
C TYR A 69 6.24 0.19 12.06
N VAL A 70 5.58 0.30 10.90
CA VAL A 70 5.48 -0.78 9.90
C VAL A 70 6.87 -1.22 9.44
N LEU A 71 7.72 -0.26 9.10
CA LEU A 71 9.11 -0.52 8.71
C LEU A 71 9.88 -1.28 9.80
N LYS A 72 9.81 -0.83 11.06
CA LYS A 72 10.46 -1.48 12.20
C LYS A 72 9.96 -2.91 12.42
N ARG A 73 8.65 -3.14 12.20
CA ARG A 73 8.01 -4.43 12.45
C ARG A 73 8.27 -5.45 11.34
N GLY A 74 8.49 -5.01 10.09
CA GLY A 74 8.76 -5.87 8.94
C GLY A 74 7.56 -6.71 8.47
N ARG A 75 6.36 -6.49 9.04
CA ARG A 75 5.13 -7.20 8.66
C ARG A 75 3.89 -6.37 8.96
N SER A 76 2.91 -6.41 8.05
CA SER A 76 1.61 -5.75 8.23
C SER A 76 0.61 -6.16 7.14
N PHE A 77 -0.62 -5.62 7.21
CA PHE A 77 -1.64 -5.82 6.19
C PHE A 77 -1.66 -4.66 5.16
N CYS A 78 -2.65 -4.65 4.25
CA CYS A 78 -2.68 -3.76 3.08
C CYS A 78 -2.58 -2.27 3.41
N VAL A 79 -3.39 -1.75 4.35
CA VAL A 79 -3.44 -0.31 4.66
C VAL A 79 -2.12 0.20 5.23
N PRO A 80 -1.52 -0.40 6.28
CA PRO A 80 -0.23 0.06 6.78
C PRO A 80 0.93 -0.11 5.78
N LYS A 81 0.90 -1.14 4.91
CA LYS A 81 1.88 -1.26 3.82
C LYS A 81 1.72 -0.12 2.82
N ALA A 82 0.48 0.29 2.51
CA ALA A 82 0.21 1.48 1.72
C ALA A 82 0.72 2.75 2.41
N SER A 83 0.52 2.90 3.74
CA SER A 83 1.07 4.03 4.50
C SER A 83 2.59 4.12 4.39
N LEU A 84 3.29 2.98 4.48
CA LEU A 84 4.74 2.94 4.32
C LEU A 84 5.17 3.34 2.91
N LEU A 85 4.56 2.80 1.85
CA LEU A 85 4.89 3.18 0.47
C LEU A 85 4.64 4.67 0.23
N CYS A 86 3.52 5.20 0.75
CA CYS A 86 3.20 6.62 0.68
C CYS A 86 4.28 7.49 1.37
N ALA A 87 4.73 7.09 2.56
CA ALA A 87 5.79 7.81 3.29
C ALA A 87 7.13 7.78 2.54
N LEU A 88 7.50 6.64 1.96
CA LEU A 88 8.72 6.51 1.16
C LEU A 88 8.66 7.34 -0.12
N GLY A 89 7.49 7.38 -0.79
CA GLY A 89 7.25 8.24 -1.95
C GLY A 89 7.48 9.72 -1.60
N ARG A 90 6.84 10.20 -0.52
CA ARG A 90 7.01 11.58 -0.02
C ARG A 90 8.46 11.89 0.36
N ALA A 91 9.15 10.95 1.02
CA ALA A 91 10.56 11.09 1.37
C ALA A 91 11.49 11.21 0.14
N CYS A 92 11.07 10.67 -1.00
CA CYS A 92 11.76 10.81 -2.30
C CYS A 92 11.27 11.99 -3.14
N GLY A 93 10.38 12.84 -2.63
CA GLY A 93 9.83 13.98 -3.37
C GLY A 93 8.72 13.62 -4.36
N ILE A 94 8.14 12.41 -4.28
CA ILE A 94 7.02 11.98 -5.11
C ILE A 94 5.71 12.27 -4.36
N PRO A 95 4.83 13.16 -4.87
CA PRO A 95 3.54 13.40 -4.26
C PRO A 95 2.75 12.10 -4.15
N SER A 96 2.29 11.76 -2.94
CA SER A 96 1.70 10.46 -2.66
C SER A 96 0.54 10.56 -1.67
N ARG A 97 -0.52 9.74 -1.90
CA ARG A 97 -1.68 9.66 -1.00
C ARG A 97 -2.17 8.22 -0.89
N VAL A 98 -2.73 7.86 0.27
CA VAL A 98 -3.34 6.54 0.49
C VAL A 98 -4.75 6.54 -0.07
N GLY A 99 -5.09 5.51 -0.82
CA GLY A 99 -6.44 5.24 -1.29
C GLY A 99 -7.04 4.01 -0.62
N LEU A 100 -8.36 3.98 -0.53
CA LEU A 100 -9.12 2.87 0.04
C LEU A 100 -10.17 2.37 -0.95
N ALA A 101 -10.32 1.06 -1.04
CA ALA A 101 -11.32 0.40 -1.87
C ALA A 101 -11.89 -0.83 -1.17
N ASP A 102 -13.11 -1.20 -1.47
CA ASP A 102 -13.65 -2.50 -1.08
C ASP A 102 -13.33 -3.51 -2.17
N VAL A 103 -12.74 -4.62 -1.78
CA VAL A 103 -12.36 -5.71 -2.68
C VAL A 103 -12.84 -7.04 -2.11
N ARG A 104 -13.28 -7.94 -2.99
CA ARG A 104 -13.60 -9.32 -2.62
C ARG A 104 -12.44 -10.22 -3.01
N ASN A 105 -12.02 -11.08 -2.07
CA ASN A 105 -11.01 -12.11 -2.33
C ASN A 105 -11.65 -13.49 -2.35
N HIS A 106 -11.83 -14.04 -3.54
CA HIS A 106 -12.47 -15.32 -3.76
C HIS A 106 -11.63 -16.54 -3.34
N LEU A 107 -10.33 -16.34 -3.08
CA LEU A 107 -9.41 -17.38 -2.62
C LEU A 107 -9.01 -17.20 -1.13
N THR A 108 -9.78 -16.41 -0.39
CA THR A 108 -9.56 -16.20 1.05
C THR A 108 -9.69 -17.53 1.80
N THR A 109 -8.73 -17.80 2.70
CA THR A 109 -8.77 -19.02 3.51
C THR A 109 -9.96 -19.01 4.47
N LYS A 110 -10.49 -20.19 4.78
CA LYS A 110 -11.59 -20.31 5.77
C LYS A 110 -11.23 -19.65 7.10
N GLN A 111 -9.99 -19.83 7.58
CA GLN A 111 -9.51 -19.20 8.82
C GLN A 111 -9.62 -17.67 8.77
N LEU A 112 -9.28 -17.05 7.64
CA LEU A 112 -9.36 -15.60 7.50
C LEU A 112 -10.82 -15.12 7.36
N ILE A 113 -11.67 -15.89 6.68
CA ILE A 113 -13.12 -15.62 6.63
C ILE A 113 -13.73 -15.69 8.04
N ASP A 114 -13.41 -16.73 8.80
CA ASP A 114 -13.90 -16.89 10.18
C ASP A 114 -13.43 -15.75 11.10
N PHE A 115 -12.20 -15.26 10.88
CA PHE A 115 -11.64 -14.13 11.63
C PHE A 115 -12.29 -12.79 11.25
N MET A 116 -12.53 -12.55 9.96
CA MET A 116 -13.09 -11.29 9.44
C MET A 116 -14.63 -11.28 9.41
N GLY A 117 -15.25 -12.43 9.42
CA GLY A 117 -16.69 -12.59 9.23
C GLY A 117 -17.16 -12.42 7.77
N SER A 118 -16.24 -12.29 6.80
CA SER A 118 -16.56 -12.02 5.39
C SER A 118 -15.37 -12.32 4.48
N ASP A 119 -15.65 -12.55 3.18
CA ASP A 119 -14.70 -12.54 2.07
C ASP A 119 -14.49 -11.14 1.48
N LEU A 120 -15.25 -10.15 1.98
CA LEU A 120 -15.16 -8.75 1.58
C LEU A 120 -14.15 -8.01 2.47
N PHE A 121 -13.08 -7.52 1.85
CA PHE A 121 -12.08 -6.67 2.47
C PHE A 121 -12.51 -5.22 2.32
N VAL A 122 -13.21 -4.71 3.33
CA VAL A 122 -13.62 -3.31 3.38
C VAL A 122 -12.39 -2.43 3.66
N CYS A 123 -12.25 -1.34 2.92
CA CYS A 123 -11.11 -0.41 3.04
C CYS A 123 -9.75 -1.07 2.74
N HIS A 124 -9.66 -1.91 1.71
CA HIS A 124 -8.36 -2.39 1.22
C HIS A 124 -7.49 -1.21 0.78
N GLY A 125 -6.25 -1.13 1.30
CA GLY A 125 -5.36 0.01 1.08
C GLY A 125 -4.52 -0.11 -0.18
N PHE A 126 -4.40 0.99 -0.91
CA PHE A 126 -3.46 1.20 -2.02
C PHE A 126 -2.86 2.61 -1.92
N VAL A 127 -1.89 2.92 -2.78
CA VAL A 127 -1.27 4.25 -2.88
C VAL A 127 -1.53 4.83 -4.26
N GLU A 128 -1.78 6.12 -4.33
CA GLU A 128 -1.67 6.89 -5.56
C GLU A 128 -0.37 7.69 -5.50
N LEU A 129 0.45 7.56 -6.53
CA LEU A 129 1.72 8.24 -6.74
C LEU A 129 1.59 9.17 -7.95
N TYR A 130 2.00 10.43 -7.83
CA TYR A 130 1.96 11.38 -8.94
C TYR A 130 3.22 11.25 -9.77
N LEU A 131 3.08 10.63 -10.94
CA LEU A 131 4.18 10.28 -11.84
C LEU A 131 3.84 10.73 -13.25
N ASP A 132 4.77 11.33 -13.96
CA ASP A 132 4.60 11.78 -15.36
C ASP A 132 3.29 12.59 -15.59
N GLY A 133 2.92 13.46 -14.63
CA GLY A 133 1.76 14.35 -14.75
C GLY A 133 0.40 13.71 -14.42
N LYS A 134 0.36 12.49 -13.87
CA LYS A 134 -0.88 11.79 -13.49
C LYS A 134 -0.74 11.00 -12.19
N TRP A 135 -1.87 10.73 -11.55
CA TRP A 135 -1.95 9.82 -10.40
C TRP A 135 -1.98 8.37 -10.92
N VAL A 136 -1.05 7.55 -10.41
CA VAL A 136 -0.94 6.11 -10.74
C VAL A 136 -1.10 5.31 -9.46
N LYS A 137 -1.96 4.28 -9.49
CA LYS A 137 -2.30 3.47 -8.32
C LYS A 137 -1.37 2.26 -8.20
N ALA A 138 -0.97 1.96 -6.95
CA ALA A 138 -0.10 0.82 -6.63
C ALA A 138 -0.53 0.15 -5.32
N THR A 139 -0.65 -1.17 -5.32
CA THR A 139 -1.03 -1.97 -4.14
C THR A 139 0.12 -2.89 -3.73
N PRO A 140 0.96 -2.52 -2.74
CA PRO A 140 2.10 -3.33 -2.29
C PRO A 140 1.70 -4.41 -1.27
N ALA A 141 0.48 -4.97 -1.34
CA ALA A 141 -0.07 -5.80 -0.28
C ALA A 141 0.64 -7.15 -0.14
N PHE A 142 0.52 -8.02 -1.15
CA PHE A 142 0.99 -9.39 -1.06
C PHE A 142 2.44 -9.52 -1.53
N ASN A 143 3.32 -10.02 -0.67
CA ASN A 143 4.71 -10.30 -1.01
C ASN A 143 4.83 -11.56 -1.90
N SER A 144 5.89 -11.63 -2.72
CA SER A 144 6.10 -12.68 -3.73
C SER A 144 6.03 -14.10 -3.16
N ALA A 145 6.65 -14.36 -2.01
CA ALA A 145 6.61 -15.68 -1.37
C ALA A 145 5.18 -16.10 -0.94
N LEU A 146 4.33 -15.14 -0.56
CA LEU A 146 2.92 -15.41 -0.27
C LEU A 146 2.16 -15.72 -1.56
N CYS A 147 2.41 -14.96 -2.62
CA CYS A 147 1.80 -15.18 -3.94
C CYS A 147 2.13 -16.57 -4.49
N GLU A 148 3.39 -16.99 -4.43
CA GLU A 148 3.83 -18.32 -4.85
C GLU A 148 3.09 -19.44 -4.09
N ARG A 149 2.97 -19.30 -2.76
CA ARG A 149 2.24 -20.27 -1.92
C ARG A 149 0.78 -20.44 -2.32
N HIS A 150 0.15 -19.34 -2.76
CA HIS A 150 -1.26 -19.35 -3.18
C HIS A 150 -1.46 -19.50 -4.69
N HIS A 151 -0.40 -19.80 -5.45
CA HIS A 151 -0.44 -19.94 -6.90
C HIS A 151 -1.00 -18.69 -7.62
N VAL A 152 -0.62 -17.51 -7.12
CA VAL A 152 -0.95 -16.21 -7.69
C VAL A 152 0.34 -15.56 -8.17
N LEU A 153 0.33 -14.91 -9.32
CA LEU A 153 1.48 -14.13 -9.77
C LEU A 153 1.62 -12.89 -8.87
N PRO A 154 2.84 -12.52 -8.45
CA PRO A 154 3.07 -11.25 -7.76
C PRO A 154 2.52 -10.09 -8.59
N LEU A 155 1.91 -9.11 -7.92
CA LEU A 155 1.43 -7.92 -8.58
C LEU A 155 2.63 -7.03 -8.95
N GLU A 156 2.83 -6.80 -10.24
CA GLU A 156 3.90 -5.94 -10.74
C GLU A 156 3.44 -4.49 -10.90
N PHE A 157 4.37 -3.56 -10.77
CA PHE A 157 4.13 -2.13 -10.93
C PHE A 157 5.19 -1.52 -11.82
N ASN A 158 4.77 -0.86 -12.91
CA ASN A 158 5.68 -0.22 -13.88
C ASN A 158 5.76 1.31 -13.72
N GLY A 159 5.06 1.89 -12.74
CA GLY A 159 5.00 3.32 -12.50
C GLY A 159 4.22 4.14 -13.53
N ARG A 160 3.62 3.51 -14.52
CA ARG A 160 2.92 4.17 -15.64
C ARG A 160 1.44 3.81 -15.72
N GLU A 161 1.08 2.63 -15.26
CA GLU A 161 -0.27 2.08 -15.26
C GLU A 161 -0.70 1.69 -13.85
N ASP A 162 -2.02 1.72 -13.60
CA ASP A 162 -2.59 1.30 -12.32
C ASP A 162 -2.31 -0.18 -12.05
N SER A 163 -1.83 -0.48 -10.85
CA SER A 163 -1.54 -1.83 -10.37
C SER A 163 -2.27 -2.06 -9.04
N LEU A 164 -3.53 -2.49 -9.11
CA LEU A 164 -4.42 -2.60 -7.95
C LEU A 164 -4.51 -4.01 -7.39
N PHE A 165 -4.74 -5.02 -8.23
CA PHE A 165 -4.87 -6.43 -7.83
C PHE A 165 -4.84 -7.36 -9.04
N GLN A 166 -4.58 -8.66 -8.77
CA GLN A 166 -4.69 -9.71 -9.78
C GLN A 166 -6.15 -10.22 -9.84
N PRO A 167 -6.83 -10.14 -10.99
CA PRO A 167 -8.20 -10.64 -11.11
C PRO A 167 -8.29 -12.16 -11.06
N PHE A 168 -7.24 -12.87 -11.51
CA PHE A 168 -7.19 -14.34 -11.59
C PHE A 168 -5.87 -14.88 -11.04
N ASN A 169 -5.91 -16.12 -10.54
CA ASN A 169 -4.71 -16.87 -10.18
C ASN A 169 -4.11 -17.62 -11.40
N SER A 170 -2.99 -18.33 -11.21
CA SER A 170 -2.32 -19.09 -12.28
C SER A 170 -3.16 -20.26 -12.82
N LYS A 171 -4.23 -20.67 -12.13
CA LYS A 171 -5.19 -21.68 -12.55
C LYS A 171 -6.45 -21.08 -13.20
N ASN A 172 -6.42 -19.79 -13.54
CA ASN A 172 -7.54 -19.03 -14.10
C ASN A 172 -8.81 -19.03 -13.21
N GLN A 173 -8.62 -19.15 -11.89
CA GLN A 173 -9.71 -18.99 -10.92
C GLN A 173 -9.78 -17.53 -10.50
N LYS A 174 -11.00 -16.98 -10.34
CA LYS A 174 -11.21 -15.62 -9.89
C LYS A 174 -10.54 -15.41 -8.53
N PHE A 175 -9.69 -14.38 -8.41
CA PHE A 175 -8.95 -14.10 -7.19
C PHE A 175 -9.45 -12.84 -6.52
N MET A 176 -9.19 -11.68 -7.10
CA MET A 176 -9.60 -10.40 -6.52
C MET A 176 -10.63 -9.71 -7.40
N GLU A 177 -11.63 -9.12 -6.78
CA GLU A 177 -12.68 -8.35 -7.44
C GLU A 177 -12.83 -7.00 -6.79
N TYR A 178 -12.78 -5.95 -7.60
CA TYR A 178 -13.07 -4.60 -7.17
C TYR A 178 -14.58 -4.44 -6.95
N VAL A 179 -14.97 -3.94 -5.79
CA VAL A 179 -16.39 -3.74 -5.43
C VAL A 179 -16.73 -2.26 -5.39
N ALA A 180 -15.95 -1.45 -4.67
CA ALA A 180 -16.23 -0.02 -4.55
C ALA A 180 -14.96 0.78 -4.24
N PHE A 181 -14.85 1.98 -4.82
CA PHE A 181 -13.85 2.96 -4.46
C PHE A 181 -14.35 3.81 -3.28
N ARG A 182 -13.56 3.87 -2.21
CA ARG A 182 -13.89 4.63 -1.00
C ARG A 182 -13.27 6.03 -0.98
N GLY A 183 -12.39 6.33 -1.92
CA GLY A 183 -11.72 7.61 -2.03
C GLY A 183 -10.23 7.54 -1.74
N ALA A 184 -9.51 8.61 -2.09
CA ALA A 184 -8.14 8.85 -1.69
C ALA A 184 -8.12 9.77 -0.46
N VAL A 185 -7.31 9.40 0.54
CA VAL A 185 -7.17 10.17 1.78
C VAL A 185 -5.92 11.02 1.68
N SER A 186 -6.11 12.32 1.46
CA SER A 186 -5.01 13.30 1.45
C SER A 186 -4.62 13.78 2.84
N TYR A 187 -5.38 13.43 3.87
CA TYR A 187 -5.41 14.12 5.15
C TYR A 187 -4.52 13.56 6.25
N THR A 188 -4.29 14.44 7.22
CA THR A 188 -3.56 14.27 8.46
C THR A 188 -4.16 13.22 9.40
N HIS A 189 -5.38 12.74 9.15
CA HIS A 189 -6.09 11.79 10.01
C HIS A 189 -6.71 10.66 9.20
N LEU A 190 -6.10 9.46 9.25
CA LEU A 190 -6.85 8.23 9.13
C LEU A 190 -7.68 8.11 10.42
N THR A 191 -8.88 8.69 10.43
CA THR A 191 -9.86 8.32 11.46
C THR A 191 -10.27 6.89 11.16
N LEU A 192 -9.78 5.96 11.96
CA LEU A 192 -10.29 4.60 11.93
C LEU A 192 -11.80 4.65 12.17
N PRO A 193 -12.62 3.83 11.48
CA PRO A 193 -14.02 3.73 11.79
C PRO A 193 -14.14 3.31 13.25
N THR A 194 -14.60 4.23 14.10
CA THR A 194 -15.06 3.89 15.46
C THR A 194 -16.19 2.90 15.27
N LYS A 195 -16.06 1.71 15.87
CA LYS A 195 -17.18 0.78 15.96
C LYS A 195 -18.37 1.53 16.56
N ALA A 196 -19.44 1.67 15.77
CA ALA A 196 -20.75 1.95 16.29
C ALA A 196 -21.29 0.71 17.02
#